data_8a59717a0832fa867de61d97a59ba96d
#
_entry.id   8a59717a0832fa867de61d97a59ba96d
#
_cell.length_a   1.000
_cell.length_b   1.000
_cell.length_c   1.000
_cell.angle_alpha   90.00
_cell.angle_beta   90.00
_cell.angle_gamma   90.00
#
_symmetry.space_group_name_H-M   'P 1'
#
loop_
_entity.id
_entity.type
_entity.pdbx_description
1 polymer ?
#
loop_
_entity_poly.entity_id
_entity_poly.type
_entity_poly.pdbx_seq_one_letter_code
_entity_poly.pdbx_strand_id
1 'polypeptide(L)'
;MYARSIKISFIALLCLTLAGCLSFGPLKYRQVKMLKKEGFVLTDEGWSLGLPERLLFDFNKSDIKPDHAKEIARLAKQLEKYDLQKLKVVGHTDDIGNSEYNKKLSEERAQSVASIFVNQGFKPNNLTIIGRGSDQPFVANTSEENRANNRRVAVIIIP
;
A
#
# COMPACT_ATOMS: atom_id res chain seq x y z
N MET A 1 -22.99 43.08 51.68
CA MET A 1 -22.60 41.78 52.22
C MET A 1 -22.40 40.81 51.11
N TYR A 2 -21.14 40.39 50.95
CA TYR A 2 -20.59 39.24 50.27
C TYR A 2 -20.92 38.97 48.79
N ALA A 3 -20.22 39.67 47.93
CA ALA A 3 -19.77 39.13 46.65
C ALA A 3 -18.66 38.10 46.90
N ARG A 4 -18.88 36.84 46.65
CA ARG A 4 -17.80 35.82 46.54
C ARG A 4 -17.68 35.36 45.10
N SER A 5 -16.65 35.85 44.51
CA SER A 5 -15.95 35.42 43.30
C SER A 5 -16.13 33.96 42.92
N ILE A 6 -16.70 33.71 41.76
CA ILE A 6 -16.51 32.47 41.03
C ILE A 6 -15.38 32.67 40.04
N LYS A 7 -14.16 32.42 40.51
CA LYS A 7 -12.97 32.20 39.67
C LYS A 7 -12.83 30.69 39.53
N ILE A 8 -13.62 30.08 38.69
CA ILE A 8 -13.46 28.66 38.36
C ILE A 8 -13.28 28.55 36.86
N SER A 9 -12.06 28.35 36.51
CA SER A 9 -11.53 27.43 35.52
C SER A 9 -11.79 27.69 34.04
N PHE A 10 -11.09 28.67 33.50
CA PHE A 10 -10.77 28.75 32.07
C PHE A 10 -9.61 27.81 31.64
N ILE A 11 -9.19 26.88 32.50
CA ILE A 11 -8.03 25.99 32.25
C ILE A 11 -8.45 24.59 31.76
N ALA A 12 -9.72 24.25 31.79
CA ALA A 12 -10.20 22.91 31.39
C ALA A 12 -10.62 22.78 29.92
N LEU A 13 -10.49 23.83 29.10
CA LEU A 13 -10.98 23.80 27.71
C LEU A 13 -9.86 23.85 26.65
N LEU A 14 -8.59 23.66 27.03
CA LEU A 14 -7.46 23.73 26.10
C LEU A 14 -6.75 22.38 25.87
N CYS A 15 -7.33 21.28 26.30
CA CYS A 15 -6.74 19.95 26.09
C CYS A 15 -7.48 19.04 25.11
N LEU A 16 -8.37 19.57 24.25
CA LEU A 16 -9.19 18.74 23.36
C LEU A 16 -8.92 18.95 21.86
N THR A 17 -7.80 19.52 21.44
CA THR A 17 -7.55 19.76 20.01
C THR A 17 -6.20 19.26 19.49
N LEU A 18 -5.67 18.17 20.05
CA LEU A 18 -4.51 17.47 19.49
C LEU A 18 -4.77 15.99 19.22
N ALA A 19 -6.02 15.63 18.92
CA ALA A 19 -6.33 14.40 18.20
C ALA A 19 -6.20 14.71 16.70
N GLY A 20 -5.02 15.08 16.27
CA GLY A 20 -4.66 15.20 14.86
C GLY A 20 -4.78 13.83 14.21
N CYS A 21 -5.62 13.76 13.25
CA CYS A 21 -6.00 12.72 12.32
C CYS A 21 -4.87 11.80 11.86
N LEU A 22 -4.62 10.71 12.56
CA LEU A 22 -4.12 9.48 11.98
C LEU A 22 -5.33 8.55 11.82
N SER A 23 -6.22 8.92 10.92
CA SER A 23 -7.35 8.08 10.51
C SER A 23 -6.89 7.00 9.54
N PHE A 24 -5.99 6.14 9.97
CA PHE A 24 -6.01 4.78 9.47
C PHE A 24 -7.08 4.06 10.26
N GLY A 25 -8.20 3.68 9.62
CA GLY A 25 -9.29 2.98 10.26
C GLY A 25 -8.76 1.85 11.15
N PRO A 26 -9.42 1.53 12.27
CA PRO A 26 -8.83 0.75 13.34
C PRO A 26 -8.61 -0.70 12.89
N LEU A 27 -7.44 -0.98 12.33
CA LEU A 27 -7.00 -2.36 12.14
C LEU A 27 -6.86 -3.02 13.51
N LYS A 28 -7.46 -4.19 13.66
CA LYS A 28 -7.34 -4.98 14.89
C LYS A 28 -5.89 -5.41 15.10
N TYR A 29 -5.45 -5.53 16.33
CA TYR A 29 -4.09 -5.97 16.68
C TYR A 29 -3.64 -7.22 15.90
N ARG A 30 -4.53 -8.23 15.77
CA ARG A 30 -4.25 -9.46 15.01
C ARG A 30 -4.01 -9.22 13.52
N GLN A 31 -4.68 -8.23 12.90
CA GLN A 31 -4.48 -7.84 11.51
C GLN A 31 -3.10 -7.20 11.33
N VAL A 32 -2.77 -6.24 12.19
CA VAL A 32 -1.45 -5.58 12.18
C VAL A 32 -0.32 -6.60 12.38
N LYS A 33 -0.49 -7.54 13.32
CA LYS A 33 0.51 -8.60 13.55
C LYS A 33 0.69 -9.49 12.31
N MET A 34 -0.40 -9.85 11.65
CA MET A 34 -0.35 -10.62 10.40
C MET A 34 0.34 -9.82 9.29
N LEU A 35 -0.05 -8.56 9.07
CA LEU A 35 0.55 -7.71 8.05
C LEU A 35 2.06 -7.58 8.23
N LYS A 36 2.53 -7.34 9.46
CA LYS A 36 3.97 -7.29 9.77
C LYS A 36 4.67 -8.62 9.48
N LYS A 37 4.02 -9.75 9.79
CA LYS A 37 4.56 -11.08 9.48
C LYS A 37 4.69 -11.34 7.99
N GLU A 38 3.75 -10.84 7.18
CA GLU A 38 3.78 -10.92 5.72
C GLU A 38 4.73 -9.89 5.07
N GLY A 39 5.39 -9.04 5.86
CA GLY A 39 6.36 -8.06 5.38
C GLY A 39 5.77 -6.69 5.01
N PHE A 40 4.51 -6.43 5.35
CA PHE A 40 3.94 -5.09 5.18
C PHE A 40 4.59 -4.08 6.13
N VAL A 41 4.85 -2.90 5.63
CA VAL A 41 5.32 -1.74 6.40
C VAL A 41 4.27 -0.62 6.35
N LEU A 42 4.18 0.15 7.41
CA LEU A 42 3.29 1.31 7.45
C LEU A 42 3.94 2.47 6.71
N THR A 43 3.24 3.02 5.73
CA THR A 43 3.64 4.18 4.92
C THR A 43 2.56 5.26 5.03
N ASP A 44 2.80 6.42 4.42
CA ASP A 44 1.81 7.51 4.36
C ASP A 44 0.53 7.10 3.59
N GLU A 45 0.63 6.10 2.71
CA GLU A 45 -0.52 5.56 1.97
C GLU A 45 -1.25 4.41 2.67
N GLY A 46 -0.74 3.93 3.80
CA GLY A 46 -1.26 2.78 4.53
C GLY A 46 -0.26 1.63 4.67
N TRP A 47 -0.74 0.46 5.09
CA TRP A 47 0.07 -0.75 5.15
C TRP A 47 0.40 -1.24 3.74
N SER A 48 1.66 -1.17 3.36
CA SER A 48 2.16 -1.45 2.01
C SER A 48 3.17 -2.59 1.99
N LEU A 49 3.02 -3.49 1.00
CA LEU A 49 3.98 -4.54 0.66
C LEU A 49 4.51 -4.27 -0.75
N GLY A 50 5.80 -4.03 -0.87
CA GLY A 50 6.49 -3.89 -2.16
C GLY A 50 6.89 -5.26 -2.71
N LEU A 51 6.43 -5.59 -3.92
CA LEU A 51 6.79 -6.79 -4.65
C LEU A 51 7.82 -6.42 -5.74
N PRO A 52 9.09 -6.83 -5.62
CA PRO A 52 10.13 -6.47 -6.58
C PRO A 52 9.85 -7.01 -7.99
N GLU A 53 9.98 -6.16 -9.01
CA GLU A 53 9.77 -6.51 -10.42
C GLU A 53 10.53 -7.77 -10.85
N ARG A 54 11.82 -7.83 -10.54
CA ARG A 54 12.74 -8.92 -10.94
C ARG A 54 12.27 -10.31 -10.47
N LEU A 55 11.51 -10.35 -9.38
CA LEU A 55 10.95 -11.61 -8.87
C LEU A 55 9.69 -11.99 -9.64
N LEU A 56 8.83 -11.01 -9.93
CA LEU A 56 7.51 -11.26 -10.51
C LEU A 56 7.54 -11.49 -12.02
N PHE A 57 8.33 -10.70 -12.75
CA PHE A 57 8.26 -10.59 -14.20
C PHE A 57 9.61 -10.87 -14.87
N ASP A 58 9.57 -11.26 -16.12
CA ASP A 58 10.72 -11.18 -17.00
C ASP A 58 10.88 -9.76 -17.57
N PHE A 59 12.03 -9.48 -18.14
CA PHE A 59 12.35 -8.16 -18.70
C PHE A 59 11.28 -7.72 -19.72
N ASN A 60 10.74 -6.51 -19.56
CA ASN A 60 9.67 -5.93 -20.38
C ASN A 60 8.38 -6.79 -20.46
N LYS A 61 8.17 -7.69 -19.51
CA LYS A 61 6.93 -8.48 -19.40
C LYS A 61 6.06 -8.00 -18.26
N SER A 62 4.77 -8.31 -18.39
CA SER A 62 3.75 -8.12 -17.34
C SER A 62 3.10 -9.44 -16.90
N ASP A 63 3.51 -10.57 -17.49
CA ASP A 63 3.07 -11.90 -17.07
C ASP A 63 3.85 -12.35 -15.84
N ILE A 64 3.13 -12.75 -14.80
CA ILE A 64 3.74 -13.17 -13.53
C ILE A 64 4.26 -14.60 -13.64
N LYS A 65 5.49 -14.81 -13.16
CA LYS A 65 6.10 -16.13 -13.08
C LYS A 65 5.27 -17.07 -12.20
N PRO A 66 5.07 -18.36 -12.61
CA PRO A 66 4.13 -19.25 -11.93
C PRO A 66 4.37 -19.44 -10.43
N ASP A 67 5.62 -19.48 -9.97
CA ASP A 67 5.93 -19.67 -8.55
C ASP A 67 5.56 -18.45 -7.72
N HIS A 68 5.82 -17.25 -8.23
CA HIS A 68 5.42 -16.01 -7.56
C HIS A 68 3.90 -15.78 -7.61
N ALA A 69 3.20 -16.25 -8.65
CA ALA A 69 1.76 -16.26 -8.68
C ALA A 69 1.16 -17.08 -7.52
N LYS A 70 1.78 -18.23 -7.17
CA LYS A 70 1.37 -19.03 -5.99
C LYS A 70 1.59 -18.29 -4.68
N GLU A 71 2.70 -17.56 -4.55
CA GLU A 71 2.97 -16.74 -3.35
C GLU A 71 1.96 -15.62 -3.18
N ILE A 72 1.62 -14.90 -4.26
CA ILE A 72 0.58 -13.86 -4.23
C ILE A 72 -0.79 -14.47 -3.90
N ALA A 73 -1.12 -15.63 -4.47
CA ALA A 73 -2.37 -16.35 -4.16
C ALA A 73 -2.43 -16.77 -2.68
N ARG A 74 -1.30 -17.21 -2.10
CA ARG A 74 -1.20 -17.48 -0.66
C ARG A 74 -1.43 -16.22 0.17
N LEU A 75 -0.81 -15.10 -0.23
CA LEU A 75 -1.02 -13.81 0.42
C LEU A 75 -2.50 -13.39 0.37
N ALA A 76 -3.15 -13.53 -0.79
CA ALA A 76 -4.57 -13.21 -0.96
C ALA A 76 -5.44 -13.99 0.05
N LYS A 77 -5.22 -15.29 0.20
CA LYS A 77 -5.93 -16.12 1.20
C LYS A 77 -5.68 -15.66 2.63
N GLN A 78 -4.45 -15.20 2.95
CA GLN A 78 -4.17 -14.65 4.27
C GLN A 78 -4.91 -13.35 4.51
N LEU A 79 -4.92 -12.43 3.56
CA LEU A 79 -5.65 -11.16 3.67
C LEU A 79 -7.16 -11.40 3.83
N GLU A 80 -7.74 -12.30 3.03
CA GLU A 80 -9.15 -12.69 3.14
C GLU A 80 -9.48 -13.24 4.53
N LYS A 81 -8.68 -14.18 5.06
CA LYS A 81 -8.85 -14.76 6.40
C LYS A 81 -8.90 -13.70 7.52
N TYR A 82 -8.28 -12.57 7.31
CA TYR A 82 -8.23 -11.46 8.26
C TYR A 82 -9.18 -10.29 7.91
N ASP A 83 -10.11 -10.51 6.99
CA ASP A 83 -11.10 -9.51 6.53
C ASP A 83 -10.47 -8.25 5.90
N LEU A 84 -9.31 -8.40 5.23
CA LEU A 84 -8.59 -7.33 4.57
C LEU A 84 -8.78 -7.46 3.04
N GLN A 85 -9.95 -7.09 2.55
CA GLN A 85 -10.33 -7.32 1.15
C GLN A 85 -10.34 -6.05 0.27
N LYS A 86 -10.04 -4.87 0.82
CA LYS A 86 -9.91 -3.65 0.05
C LYS A 86 -8.45 -3.31 -0.15
N LEU A 87 -8.01 -3.28 -1.40
CA LEU A 87 -6.61 -3.11 -1.76
C LEU A 87 -6.43 -2.01 -2.80
N LYS A 88 -5.30 -1.32 -2.73
CA LYS A 88 -4.75 -0.56 -3.83
C LYS A 88 -3.52 -1.31 -4.35
N VAL A 89 -3.49 -1.59 -5.64
CA VAL A 89 -2.36 -2.25 -6.32
C VAL A 89 -1.71 -1.24 -7.24
N VAL A 90 -0.47 -0.88 -6.97
CA VAL A 90 0.21 0.24 -7.61
C VAL A 90 1.49 -0.24 -8.28
N GLY A 91 1.59 -0.10 -9.59
CA GLY A 91 2.81 -0.38 -10.34
C GLY A 91 3.73 0.83 -10.41
N HIS A 92 5.03 0.59 -10.28
CA HIS A 92 6.08 1.59 -10.39
C HIS A 92 7.21 1.12 -11.30
N THR A 93 7.85 2.05 -11.97
CA THR A 93 9.09 1.86 -12.74
C THR A 93 10.21 2.71 -12.17
N ASP A 94 11.41 2.55 -12.69
CA ASP A 94 12.47 3.54 -12.57
C ASP A 94 12.23 4.71 -13.55
N ASP A 95 13.20 5.63 -13.62
CA ASP A 95 13.16 6.82 -14.48
C ASP A 95 13.74 6.61 -15.89
N ILE A 96 14.16 5.38 -16.22
CA ILE A 96 14.73 5.08 -17.54
C ILE A 96 13.62 4.82 -18.55
N GLY A 97 13.76 5.45 -19.73
CA GLY A 97 12.86 5.24 -20.86
C GLY A 97 11.73 6.25 -20.98
N ASN A 98 10.78 5.96 -21.84
CA ASN A 98 9.64 6.83 -22.12
C ASN A 98 8.61 6.79 -20.97
N SER A 99 8.23 7.97 -20.49
CA SER A 99 7.30 8.11 -19.34
C SER A 99 5.92 7.49 -19.61
N GLU A 100 5.37 7.68 -20.80
CA GLU A 100 4.05 7.11 -21.17
C GLU A 100 4.11 5.58 -21.25
N TYR A 101 5.16 5.04 -21.85
CA TYR A 101 5.43 3.60 -21.86
C TYR A 101 5.55 3.04 -20.43
N ASN A 102 6.34 3.70 -19.58
CA ASN A 102 6.54 3.28 -18.19
C ASN A 102 5.23 3.31 -17.39
N LYS A 103 4.39 4.31 -17.63
CA LYS A 103 3.07 4.40 -17.00
C LYS A 103 2.18 3.24 -17.40
N LYS A 104 2.10 2.94 -18.69
CA LYS A 104 1.33 1.80 -19.23
C LYS A 104 1.88 0.46 -18.70
N LEU A 105 3.18 0.23 -18.77
CA LEU A 105 3.79 -1.01 -18.28
C LEU A 105 3.54 -1.22 -16.78
N SER A 106 3.64 -0.17 -15.99
CA SER A 106 3.37 -0.24 -14.55
C SER A 106 1.91 -0.56 -14.23
N GLU A 107 0.97 -0.05 -15.03
CA GLU A 107 -0.46 -0.37 -14.91
C GLU A 107 -0.74 -1.83 -15.30
N GLU A 108 -0.19 -2.32 -16.40
CA GLU A 108 -0.32 -3.72 -16.84
C GLU A 108 0.21 -4.68 -15.77
N ARG A 109 1.34 -4.37 -15.15
CA ARG A 109 1.91 -5.16 -14.05
C ARG A 109 1.04 -5.14 -12.79
N ALA A 110 0.51 -3.98 -12.42
CA ALA A 110 -0.44 -3.87 -11.32
C ALA A 110 -1.73 -4.68 -11.61
N GLN A 111 -2.23 -4.65 -12.84
CA GLN A 111 -3.38 -5.43 -13.28
C GLN A 111 -3.12 -6.94 -13.17
N SER A 112 -1.93 -7.41 -13.55
CA SER A 112 -1.56 -8.83 -13.46
C SER A 112 -1.54 -9.32 -12.01
N VAL A 113 -0.99 -8.51 -11.10
CA VAL A 113 -1.03 -8.82 -9.66
C VAL A 113 -2.47 -8.80 -9.14
N ALA A 114 -3.26 -7.79 -9.47
CA ALA A 114 -4.67 -7.67 -9.07
C ALA A 114 -5.53 -8.85 -9.55
N SER A 115 -5.26 -9.35 -10.75
CA SER A 115 -5.98 -10.50 -11.32
C SER A 115 -5.83 -11.77 -10.47
N ILE A 116 -4.67 -11.96 -9.81
CA ILE A 116 -4.49 -13.09 -8.89
C ILE A 116 -5.40 -12.94 -7.66
N PHE A 117 -5.53 -11.72 -7.11
CA PHE A 117 -6.45 -11.47 -6.00
C PHE A 117 -7.91 -11.75 -6.41
N VAL A 118 -8.33 -11.31 -7.59
CA VAL A 118 -9.67 -11.60 -8.14
C VAL A 118 -9.89 -13.12 -8.26
N ASN A 119 -8.91 -13.86 -8.79
CA ASN A 119 -8.96 -15.32 -8.91
C ASN A 119 -9.03 -16.03 -7.55
N GLN A 120 -8.62 -15.36 -6.47
CA GLN A 120 -8.74 -15.86 -5.09
C GLN A 120 -10.02 -15.38 -4.39
N GLY A 121 -10.95 -14.73 -5.09
CA GLY A 121 -12.27 -14.35 -4.55
C GLY A 121 -12.43 -12.88 -4.16
N PHE A 122 -11.41 -12.04 -4.35
CA PHE A 122 -11.56 -10.60 -4.13
C PHE A 122 -12.51 -9.99 -5.15
N LYS A 123 -13.42 -9.15 -4.69
CA LYS A 123 -14.35 -8.43 -5.58
C LYS A 123 -13.57 -7.37 -6.37
N PRO A 124 -13.73 -7.27 -7.70
CA PRO A 124 -13.05 -6.25 -8.51
C PRO A 124 -13.24 -4.83 -7.98
N ASN A 125 -14.45 -4.49 -7.49
CA ASN A 125 -14.76 -3.18 -6.93
C ASN A 125 -14.01 -2.85 -5.61
N ASN A 126 -13.39 -3.84 -4.99
CA ASN A 126 -12.55 -3.66 -3.82
C ASN A 126 -11.06 -3.46 -4.17
N LEU A 127 -10.72 -3.50 -5.45
CA LEU A 127 -9.35 -3.34 -5.94
C LEU A 127 -9.25 -2.02 -6.72
N THR A 128 -8.33 -1.16 -6.29
CA THR A 128 -7.94 0.04 -7.05
C THR A 128 -6.61 -0.24 -7.70
N ILE A 129 -6.54 -0.17 -9.03
CA ILE A 129 -5.35 -0.47 -9.82
C ILE A 129 -4.79 0.82 -10.38
N ILE A 130 -3.50 1.07 -10.18
CA ILE A 130 -2.84 2.33 -10.58
C ILE A 130 -1.47 2.02 -11.19
N GLY A 131 -1.23 2.55 -12.39
CA GLY A 131 0.10 2.66 -12.96
C GLY A 131 0.68 4.04 -12.69
N ARG A 132 1.76 4.14 -11.92
CA ARG A 132 2.42 5.41 -11.62
C ARG A 132 3.66 5.66 -12.46
N GLY A 133 4.14 4.65 -13.20
CA GLY A 133 5.42 4.78 -13.89
C GLY A 133 6.51 5.20 -12.91
N SER A 134 7.29 6.21 -13.25
CA SER A 134 8.37 6.77 -12.45
C SER A 134 7.98 7.96 -11.56
N ASP A 135 6.70 8.34 -11.50
CA ASP A 135 6.25 9.59 -10.85
C ASP A 135 6.47 9.62 -9.33
N GLN A 136 6.52 8.45 -8.68
CA GLN A 136 6.68 8.35 -7.23
C GLN A 136 7.73 7.31 -6.87
N PRO A 137 9.02 7.65 -7.00
CA PRO A 137 10.10 6.76 -6.64
C PRO A 137 10.14 6.51 -5.13
N PHE A 138 10.44 5.27 -4.74
CA PHE A 138 10.65 4.91 -3.33
C PHE A 138 11.97 5.47 -2.80
N VAL A 139 12.98 5.50 -3.65
CA VAL A 139 14.30 6.09 -3.41
C VAL A 139 14.74 6.84 -4.66
N ALA A 140 15.67 7.80 -4.50
CA ALA A 140 16.21 8.53 -5.65
C ALA A 140 16.86 7.58 -6.68
N ASN A 141 16.64 7.79 -7.97
CA ASN A 141 17.14 6.94 -9.08
C ASN A 141 18.65 7.14 -9.38
N THR A 142 19.49 7.23 -8.36
CA THR A 142 20.93 7.58 -8.49
C THR A 142 21.84 6.41 -8.74
N SER A 143 21.38 5.18 -8.52
CA SER A 143 22.14 3.94 -8.74
C SER A 143 21.25 2.86 -9.32
N GLU A 144 21.85 1.80 -9.89
CA GLU A 144 21.07 0.65 -10.37
C GLU A 144 20.35 -0.09 -9.24
N GLU A 145 20.94 -0.15 -8.06
CA GLU A 145 20.31 -0.71 -6.88
C GLU A 145 19.05 0.09 -6.50
N ASN A 146 19.13 1.42 -6.50
CA ASN A 146 18.01 2.30 -6.23
C ASN A 146 16.91 2.16 -7.31
N ARG A 147 17.29 2.11 -8.58
CA ARG A 147 16.35 1.88 -9.68
C ARG A 147 15.64 0.53 -9.52
N ALA A 148 16.37 -0.52 -9.16
CA ALA A 148 15.80 -1.84 -8.91
C ALA A 148 14.78 -1.83 -7.77
N ASN A 149 14.99 -1.02 -6.73
CA ASN A 149 14.02 -0.83 -5.63
C ASN A 149 12.77 -0.04 -6.08
N ASN A 150 12.92 0.85 -7.06
CA ASN A 150 11.80 1.60 -7.62
C ASN A 150 10.92 0.73 -8.52
N ARG A 151 11.51 -0.23 -9.26
CA ARG A 151 10.78 -1.19 -10.10
C ARG A 151 10.05 -2.21 -9.23
N ARG A 152 8.78 -1.93 -8.90
CA ARG A 152 7.97 -2.75 -7.98
C ARG A 152 6.48 -2.66 -8.29
N VAL A 153 5.73 -3.61 -7.77
CA VAL A 153 4.29 -3.48 -7.58
C VAL A 153 4.02 -3.42 -6.08
N ALA A 154 3.34 -2.39 -5.62
CA ALA A 154 2.96 -2.24 -4.22
C ALA A 154 1.51 -2.69 -4.01
N VAL A 155 1.29 -3.55 -3.01
CA VAL A 155 -0.03 -3.92 -2.51
C VAL A 155 -0.27 -3.14 -1.22
N ILE A 156 -1.29 -2.27 -1.21
CA ILE A 156 -1.59 -1.37 -0.11
C ILE A 156 -2.96 -1.71 0.44
N ILE A 157 -3.04 -1.92 1.76
CA ILE A 157 -4.30 -2.21 2.45
C ILE A 157 -5.08 -0.91 2.63
N ILE A 158 -6.35 -0.93 2.23
CA ILE A 158 -7.32 0.13 2.53
C ILE A 158 -8.17 -0.38 3.70
N PRO A 159 -8.06 0.24 4.89
CA PRO A 159 -8.83 -0.16 6.07
C PRO A 159 -10.33 -0.04 5.91
#